data_eb67bd3f770da4f847e7c8305bab4e9b
#
_entry.id   eb67bd3f770da4f847e7c8305bab4e9b
#
_cell.length_a   1.000
_cell.length_b   1.000
_cell.length_c   1.000
_cell.angle_alpha   90.00
_cell.angle_beta   90.00
_cell.angle_gamma   90.00
#
_symmetry.space_group_name_H-M   'P 1'
#
loop_
_entity.id
_entity.type
_entity.pdbx_description
1 polymer ?
#
loop_
_entity_poly.entity_id
_entity_poly.type
_entity_poly.pdbx_seq_one_letter_code
_entity_poly.pdbx_strand_id
1 'polypeptide(L)'
;MSQLDKKPRLDRLRAEAYKEDADVDQLVKGFVEWSTYKEYLIFRRENRYTLEKSWRAVLASKRGNEIYAQRLRKRLKSLYNIPEVHAFDLKDRSLRKTTSILFVTLTYHRDRALQGAWGDCGIDDNRFMASMRKRFGEISVIRSFEAQRDGFPHIHLLLFFHEYEFEAFYYGGRWRIHDKGEVEAKWPWGFVDVQAVSSLRSGISYVVKYLNKVHLSIVEAGSDSKMVLTLAMLSIFRKRAFSISGSFKSIIGKPAKRLLVQQFDLLGQPVYRWFLVGFWGGDLKVISKDLSYLEFFKIRSSASFNENRYLC
;
A
#
# COMPACT_ATOMS: atom_id res chain seq x y z
N MET A 1 2.05 -36.75 5.81
CA MET A 1 1.61 -35.37 5.52
C MET A 1 2.79 -34.65 4.90
N SER A 2 2.69 -34.28 3.64
CA SER A 2 3.76 -33.60 2.90
C SER A 2 3.97 -32.18 3.43
N GLN A 3 5.17 -31.62 3.32
CA GLN A 3 5.46 -30.21 3.69
C GLN A 3 4.57 -29.19 2.96
N LEU A 4 3.88 -29.58 1.89
CA LEU A 4 2.93 -28.81 1.11
C LEU A 4 1.67 -28.39 1.88
N ASP A 5 1.24 -29.19 2.89
CA ASP A 5 0.04 -28.88 3.67
C ASP A 5 0.26 -27.79 4.74
N LYS A 6 1.52 -27.43 5.01
CA LYS A 6 1.89 -26.41 6.02
C LYS A 6 2.06 -24.99 5.47
N LYS A 7 1.98 -24.79 4.15
CA LYS A 7 2.16 -23.45 3.56
C LYS A 7 0.96 -22.56 3.90
N PRO A 8 1.18 -21.41 4.58
CA PRO A 8 0.12 -20.44 4.83
C PRO A 8 -0.44 -19.90 3.51
N ARG A 9 -1.77 -19.86 3.37
CA ARG A 9 -2.44 -19.47 2.12
C ARG A 9 -3.32 -18.24 2.33
N LEU A 10 -2.94 -17.13 1.70
CA LEU A 10 -3.72 -15.88 1.79
C LEU A 10 -5.16 -16.04 1.26
N ASP A 11 -5.39 -16.94 0.29
CA ASP A 11 -6.73 -17.18 -0.23
C ASP A 11 -7.67 -17.84 0.79
N ARG A 12 -7.13 -18.68 1.69
CA ARG A 12 -7.90 -19.24 2.82
C ARG A 12 -8.30 -18.14 3.81
N LEU A 13 -7.37 -17.24 4.14
CA LEU A 13 -7.66 -16.10 5.03
C LEU A 13 -8.72 -15.17 4.43
N ARG A 14 -8.69 -14.99 3.11
CA ARG A 14 -9.71 -14.20 2.40
C ARG A 14 -11.09 -14.85 2.48
N ALA A 15 -11.17 -16.16 2.29
CA ALA A 15 -12.43 -16.88 2.42
C ALA A 15 -12.96 -16.81 3.86
N GLU A 16 -12.08 -16.95 4.85
CA GLU A 16 -12.42 -16.84 6.27
C GLU A 16 -12.97 -15.47 6.64
N ALA A 17 -12.36 -14.40 6.14
CA ALA A 17 -12.73 -13.02 6.43
C ALA A 17 -14.15 -12.62 5.96
N TYR A 18 -14.77 -13.39 5.07
CA TYR A 18 -16.14 -13.17 4.60
C TYR A 18 -17.20 -13.98 5.37
N LYS A 19 -16.82 -14.78 6.36
CA LYS A 19 -17.74 -15.44 7.25
C LYS A 19 -18.33 -14.45 8.26
N GLU A 20 -19.54 -14.71 8.74
CA GLU A 20 -20.22 -13.83 9.71
C GLU A 20 -19.50 -13.76 11.06
N ASP A 21 -18.87 -14.86 11.45
CA ASP A 21 -18.13 -15.06 12.71
C ASP A 21 -16.61 -14.89 12.55
N ALA A 22 -16.16 -14.17 11.52
CA ALA A 22 -14.75 -14.00 11.24
C ALA A 22 -13.99 -13.33 12.41
N ASP A 23 -13.05 -14.06 12.99
CA ASP A 23 -12.20 -13.59 14.09
C ASP A 23 -11.02 -12.77 13.54
N VAL A 24 -11.01 -11.47 13.84
CA VAL A 24 -9.98 -10.54 13.41
C VAL A 24 -8.59 -10.95 13.91
N ASP A 25 -8.46 -11.44 15.13
CA ASP A 25 -7.16 -11.82 15.69
C ASP A 25 -6.61 -13.07 15.01
N GLN A 26 -7.46 -14.04 14.69
CA GLN A 26 -7.06 -15.20 13.89
C GLN A 26 -6.66 -14.82 12.46
N LEU A 27 -7.37 -13.89 11.84
CA LEU A 27 -7.01 -13.36 10.51
C LEU A 27 -5.65 -12.66 10.52
N VAL A 28 -5.37 -11.87 11.55
CA VAL A 28 -4.08 -11.18 11.74
C VAL A 28 -2.97 -12.22 11.96
N LYS A 29 -3.16 -13.20 12.82
CA LYS A 29 -2.19 -14.27 13.07
C LYS A 29 -1.85 -15.03 11.78
N GLY A 30 -2.86 -15.46 11.05
CA GLY A 30 -2.67 -16.15 9.77
C GLY A 30 -1.99 -15.30 8.72
N PHE A 31 -2.26 -13.97 8.71
CA PHE A 31 -1.56 -13.04 7.83
C PHE A 31 -0.07 -12.91 8.21
N VAL A 32 0.27 -12.83 9.49
CA VAL A 32 1.66 -12.80 9.97
C VAL A 32 2.39 -14.06 9.50
N GLU A 33 1.82 -15.23 9.71
CA GLU A 33 2.39 -16.51 9.25
C GLU A 33 2.61 -16.51 7.73
N TRP A 34 1.63 -16.05 6.95
CA TRP A 34 1.76 -15.97 5.49
C TRP A 34 2.84 -14.97 5.06
N SER A 35 2.89 -13.79 5.67
CA SER A 35 3.82 -12.72 5.28
C SER A 35 5.27 -13.04 5.61
N THR A 36 5.51 -13.69 6.75
CA THR A 36 6.84 -14.09 7.23
C THR A 36 7.34 -15.39 6.59
N TYR A 37 6.44 -16.21 6.05
CA TYR A 37 6.83 -17.42 5.32
C TYR A 37 7.66 -17.06 4.09
N LYS A 38 8.90 -17.53 4.02
CA LYS A 38 9.80 -17.25 2.90
C LYS A 38 9.33 -17.98 1.64
N GLU A 39 9.17 -17.24 0.56
CA GLU A 39 8.84 -17.76 -0.76
C GLU A 39 9.75 -17.11 -1.79
N TYR A 40 10.32 -17.90 -2.68
CA TYR A 40 11.26 -17.45 -3.69
C TYR A 40 10.70 -17.63 -5.08
N LEU A 41 10.95 -16.67 -5.95
CA LEU A 41 10.77 -16.74 -7.39
C LEU A 41 12.04 -17.33 -7.98
N ILE A 42 11.92 -18.41 -8.73
CA ILE A 42 13.06 -19.07 -9.37
C ILE A 42 13.11 -18.63 -10.83
N PHE A 43 14.19 -17.97 -11.19
CA PHE A 43 14.45 -17.54 -12.55
C PHE A 43 15.58 -18.33 -13.19
N ARG A 44 15.39 -18.73 -14.46
CA ARG A 44 16.45 -19.18 -15.34
C ARG A 44 17.00 -17.99 -16.11
N ARG A 45 18.31 -17.78 -16.04
CA ARG A 45 19.06 -16.82 -16.85
C ARG A 45 19.75 -17.58 -17.97
N GLU A 46 19.65 -17.09 -19.18
CA GLU A 46 20.30 -17.66 -20.38
C GLU A 46 21.09 -16.54 -21.06
N ASN A 47 22.40 -16.79 -21.28
CA ASN A 47 23.23 -15.90 -22.04
C ASN A 47 22.86 -16.03 -23.53
N ARG A 48 22.60 -14.91 -24.21
CA ARG A 48 22.18 -14.90 -25.62
C ARG A 48 23.26 -15.37 -26.59
N TYR A 49 24.53 -15.23 -26.21
CA TYR A 49 25.67 -15.51 -27.07
C TYR A 49 26.29 -16.90 -26.78
N THR A 50 26.50 -17.22 -25.51
CA THR A 50 27.10 -18.50 -25.11
C THR A 50 26.09 -19.61 -24.86
N LEU A 51 24.78 -19.26 -24.79
CA LEU A 51 23.69 -20.16 -24.45
C LEU A 51 23.84 -20.82 -23.06
N GLU A 52 24.80 -20.35 -22.26
CA GLU A 52 24.97 -20.81 -20.89
C GLU A 52 23.73 -20.47 -20.05
N LYS A 53 23.34 -21.44 -19.22
CA LYS A 53 22.16 -21.31 -18.34
C LYS A 53 22.58 -21.27 -16.90
N SER A 54 22.05 -20.33 -16.16
CA SER A 54 22.18 -20.25 -14.71
C SER A 54 20.84 -19.96 -14.06
N TRP A 55 20.75 -20.18 -12.75
CA TRP A 55 19.49 -20.09 -12.01
C TRP A 55 19.63 -19.10 -10.88
N ARG A 56 18.56 -18.34 -10.62
CA ARG A 56 18.51 -17.42 -9.48
C ARG A 56 17.21 -17.57 -8.71
N ALA A 57 17.35 -17.64 -7.39
CA ALA A 57 16.23 -17.53 -6.47
C ALA A 57 16.15 -16.09 -5.94
N VAL A 58 14.99 -15.48 -6.07
CA VAL A 58 14.71 -14.11 -5.60
C VAL A 58 13.57 -14.18 -4.60
N LEU A 59 13.77 -13.62 -3.41
CA LEU A 59 12.72 -13.58 -2.39
C LEU A 59 11.48 -12.85 -2.92
N ALA A 60 10.33 -13.50 -2.84
CA ALA A 60 9.07 -12.94 -3.31
C ALA A 60 8.66 -11.71 -2.47
N SER A 61 8.18 -10.68 -3.16
CA SER A 61 7.65 -9.49 -2.49
C SER A 61 6.23 -9.78 -2.02
N LYS A 62 6.05 -9.91 -0.71
CA LYS A 62 4.75 -10.04 -0.05
C LYS A 62 4.49 -8.82 0.82
N ARG A 63 3.24 -8.37 0.89
CA ARG A 63 2.89 -7.29 1.82
C ARG A 63 3.24 -7.70 3.26
N GLY A 64 3.93 -6.81 3.97
CA GLY A 64 4.42 -7.06 5.32
C GLY A 64 5.83 -7.66 5.38
N ASN A 65 6.43 -8.12 4.25
CA ASN A 65 7.83 -8.53 4.28
C ASN A 65 8.76 -7.35 3.92
N GLU A 66 10.05 -7.52 4.22
CA GLU A 66 11.08 -6.49 4.03
C GLU A 66 11.21 -6.05 2.55
N ILE A 67 11.11 -6.97 1.60
CA ILE A 67 11.22 -6.66 0.16
C ILE A 67 10.09 -5.73 -0.27
N TYR A 68 8.86 -6.00 0.18
CA TYR A 68 7.73 -5.11 -0.08
C TYR A 68 7.94 -3.74 0.55
N ALA A 69 8.36 -3.69 1.83
CA ALA A 69 8.61 -2.46 2.56
C ALA A 69 9.67 -1.58 1.86
N GLN A 70 10.80 -2.16 1.46
CA GLN A 70 11.87 -1.45 0.74
C GLN A 70 11.39 -0.89 -0.62
N ARG A 71 10.62 -1.67 -1.38
CA ARG A 71 10.07 -1.23 -2.68
C ARG A 71 9.11 -0.06 -2.50
N LEU A 72 8.31 -0.12 -1.46
CA LEU A 72 7.33 0.92 -1.15
C LEU A 72 8.03 2.22 -0.70
N ARG A 73 9.01 2.13 0.20
CA ARG A 73 9.86 3.28 0.61
C ARG A 73 10.53 3.96 -0.58
N LYS A 74 11.12 3.20 -1.48
CA LYS A 74 11.73 3.75 -2.72
C LYS A 74 10.71 4.50 -3.58
N ARG A 75 9.49 3.96 -3.71
CA ARG A 75 8.43 4.59 -4.50
C ARG A 75 7.95 5.90 -3.90
N LEU A 76 7.91 6.01 -2.58
CA LEU A 76 7.38 7.18 -1.87
C LEU A 76 8.43 8.24 -1.59
N LYS A 77 9.72 7.93 -1.84
CA LYS A 77 10.81 8.87 -1.61
C LYS A 77 10.59 10.22 -2.30
N SER A 78 10.00 10.22 -3.50
CA SER A 78 9.70 11.44 -4.25
C SER A 78 8.66 12.35 -3.59
N LEU A 79 7.79 11.83 -2.73
CA LEU A 79 6.82 12.64 -1.98
C LEU A 79 7.49 13.62 -0.99
N TYR A 80 8.72 13.32 -0.55
CA TYR A 80 9.45 14.21 0.35
C TYR A 80 10.09 15.41 -0.38
N ASN A 81 10.16 15.37 -1.71
CA ASN A 81 10.80 16.40 -2.53
C ASN A 81 9.77 17.35 -3.19
N ILE A 82 8.53 17.40 -2.68
CA ILE A 82 7.50 18.28 -3.21
C ILE A 82 7.80 19.73 -2.82
N PRO A 83 7.63 20.68 -3.76
CA PRO A 83 7.75 22.10 -3.46
C PRO A 83 6.81 22.51 -2.34
N GLU A 84 7.25 23.44 -1.52
CA GLU A 84 6.40 24.03 -0.48
C GLU A 84 5.38 24.96 -1.14
N VAL A 85 4.10 24.65 -0.94
CA VAL A 85 2.98 25.53 -1.29
C VAL A 85 2.30 25.91 0.03
N HIS A 86 2.43 27.17 0.41
CA HIS A 86 1.79 27.71 1.61
C HIS A 86 0.38 28.18 1.28
N ALA A 87 -0.57 27.76 2.08
CA ALA A 87 -1.95 28.29 2.04
C ALA A 87 -2.08 29.46 3.03
N PHE A 88 -1.53 29.34 4.26
CA PHE A 88 -1.57 30.42 5.25
C PHE A 88 -0.48 30.24 6.34
N ASP A 89 -0.19 31.34 7.07
CA ASP A 89 0.74 31.31 8.22
C ASP A 89 0.03 30.79 9.49
N LEU A 90 0.69 29.86 10.18
CA LEU A 90 0.20 29.26 11.43
C LEU A 90 0.39 30.17 12.66
N LYS A 91 1.24 31.20 12.59
CA LYS A 91 1.62 32.02 13.76
C LYS A 91 0.50 32.91 14.21
N ASP A 92 -0.22 33.49 13.27
CA ASP A 92 -1.37 34.33 13.58
C ASP A 92 -2.68 33.52 13.58
N ARG A 93 -3.23 33.31 14.77
CA ARG A 93 -4.48 32.56 14.98
C ARG A 93 -5.73 33.44 15.05
N SER A 94 -5.56 34.76 15.06
CA SER A 94 -6.64 35.71 15.26
C SER A 94 -7.40 36.06 13.98
N LEU A 95 -6.79 35.91 12.81
CA LEU A 95 -7.36 36.26 11.52
C LEU A 95 -8.00 35.06 10.83
N ARG A 96 -9.08 35.30 10.11
CA ARG A 96 -9.63 34.34 9.15
C ARG A 96 -8.57 34.02 8.09
N LYS A 97 -8.42 32.76 7.77
CA LYS A 97 -7.49 32.27 6.77
C LYS A 97 -8.25 31.56 5.68
N THR A 98 -7.67 31.46 4.50
CA THR A 98 -8.18 30.62 3.42
C THR A 98 -7.22 29.49 3.12
N THR A 99 -7.73 28.34 2.71
CA THR A 99 -6.94 27.20 2.32
C THR A 99 -7.57 26.43 1.16
N SER A 100 -6.75 26.04 0.21
CA SER A 100 -7.10 25.05 -0.82
C SER A 100 -6.70 23.62 -0.44
N ILE A 101 -6.22 23.39 0.81
CA ILE A 101 -5.69 22.09 1.22
C ILE A 101 -6.44 21.59 2.45
N LEU A 102 -7.08 20.43 2.31
CA LEU A 102 -7.78 19.78 3.41
C LEU A 102 -7.17 18.41 3.72
N PHE A 103 -7.10 18.09 5.01
CA PHE A 103 -6.93 16.73 5.47
C PHE A 103 -8.27 16.20 5.95
N VAL A 104 -8.76 15.16 5.28
CA VAL A 104 -10.07 14.57 5.56
C VAL A 104 -9.89 13.14 6.03
N THR A 105 -10.60 12.79 7.09
CA THR A 105 -10.63 11.43 7.61
C THR A 105 -12.05 10.89 7.55
N LEU A 106 -12.24 9.78 6.84
CA LEU A 106 -13.52 9.10 6.67
C LEU A 106 -13.56 7.84 7.52
N THR A 107 -14.63 7.69 8.31
CA THR A 107 -14.82 6.58 9.25
C THR A 107 -16.20 5.99 9.05
N TYR A 108 -16.33 4.67 9.08
CA TYR A 108 -17.62 3.97 8.98
C TYR A 108 -18.36 3.90 10.31
N HIS A 109 -19.70 3.92 10.27
CA HIS A 109 -20.55 3.48 11.37
C HIS A 109 -20.36 1.98 11.63
N ARG A 110 -20.66 1.55 12.87
CA ARG A 110 -20.48 0.14 13.31
C ARG A 110 -21.74 -0.72 13.13
N ASP A 111 -22.79 -0.17 12.61
CA ASP A 111 -23.99 -0.86 12.16
C ASP A 111 -23.78 -1.71 10.89
N ARG A 112 -22.69 -1.43 10.18
CA ARG A 112 -22.27 -2.18 8.98
C ARG A 112 -21.34 -3.33 9.36
N ALA A 113 -21.49 -4.48 8.69
CA ALA A 113 -20.55 -5.59 8.83
C ALA A 113 -19.13 -5.20 8.37
N LEU A 114 -18.11 -5.67 9.09
CA LEU A 114 -16.69 -5.40 8.83
C LEU A 114 -16.29 -5.71 7.39
N GLN A 115 -16.66 -6.93 6.91
CA GLN A 115 -16.37 -7.38 5.55
C GLN A 115 -17.04 -6.51 4.48
N GLY A 116 -18.27 -6.03 4.74
CA GLY A 116 -18.98 -5.09 3.87
C GLY A 116 -18.28 -3.74 3.80
N ALA A 117 -17.86 -3.19 4.96
CA ALA A 117 -17.12 -1.95 5.03
C ALA A 117 -15.81 -2.01 4.22
N TRP A 118 -15.04 -3.08 4.38
CA TRP A 118 -13.82 -3.29 3.57
C TRP A 118 -14.11 -3.59 2.11
N GLY A 119 -15.17 -4.35 1.82
CA GLY A 119 -15.58 -4.65 0.45
C GLY A 119 -15.83 -3.38 -0.35
N ASP A 120 -16.58 -2.45 0.23
CA ASP A 120 -17.10 -1.27 -0.46
C ASP A 120 -16.24 -0.01 -0.28
N CYS A 121 -15.28 0.03 0.66
CA CYS A 121 -14.56 1.26 1.00
C CYS A 121 -13.92 1.99 -0.21
N GLY A 122 -13.51 1.25 -1.25
CA GLY A 122 -12.98 1.86 -2.47
C GLY A 122 -14.08 2.47 -3.37
N ILE A 123 -15.27 1.87 -3.37
CA ILE A 123 -16.43 2.37 -4.13
C ILE A 123 -16.99 3.62 -3.44
N ASP A 124 -17.16 3.56 -2.13
CA ASP A 124 -17.68 4.65 -1.31
C ASP A 124 -16.74 5.86 -1.33
N ASP A 125 -15.42 5.64 -1.23
CA ASP A 125 -14.42 6.70 -1.41
C ASP A 125 -14.49 7.33 -2.81
N ASN A 126 -14.67 6.54 -3.86
CA ASN A 126 -14.81 7.08 -5.21
C ASN A 126 -16.10 7.90 -5.36
N ARG A 127 -17.22 7.48 -4.75
CA ARG A 127 -18.48 8.24 -4.72
C ARG A 127 -18.32 9.55 -3.96
N PHE A 128 -17.65 9.51 -2.79
CA PHE A 128 -17.29 10.71 -2.03
C PHE A 128 -16.48 11.68 -2.91
N MET A 129 -15.41 11.22 -3.53
CA MET A 129 -14.56 12.05 -4.38
C MET A 129 -15.27 12.58 -5.62
N ALA A 130 -16.18 11.81 -6.22
CA ALA A 130 -17.00 12.30 -7.34
C ALA A 130 -17.93 13.44 -6.90
N SER A 131 -18.57 13.29 -5.74
CA SER A 131 -19.43 14.31 -5.14
C SER A 131 -18.64 15.59 -4.76
N MET A 132 -17.43 15.43 -4.21
CA MET A 132 -16.52 16.52 -3.90
C MET A 132 -16.14 17.30 -5.16
N ARG A 133 -15.72 16.61 -6.23
CA ARG A 133 -15.37 17.26 -7.51
C ARG A 133 -16.55 17.98 -8.16
N LYS A 134 -17.75 17.39 -8.09
CA LYS A 134 -18.97 18.04 -8.61
C LYS A 134 -19.22 19.38 -7.94
N ARG A 135 -18.91 19.50 -6.66
CA ARG A 135 -19.18 20.71 -5.87
C ARG A 135 -18.04 21.73 -5.91
N PHE A 136 -16.79 21.28 -5.87
CA PHE A 136 -15.61 22.12 -5.61
C PHE A 136 -14.60 22.16 -6.78
N GLY A 137 -14.92 21.58 -7.93
CA GLY A 137 -14.05 21.57 -9.10
C GLY A 137 -12.96 20.50 -9.05
N GLU A 138 -11.84 20.76 -9.71
CA GLU A 138 -10.74 19.81 -9.82
C GLU A 138 -10.03 19.59 -8.46
N ILE A 139 -9.81 18.33 -8.10
CA ILE A 139 -9.17 17.94 -6.83
C ILE A 139 -8.08 16.90 -7.09
N SER A 140 -6.86 17.23 -6.68
CA SER A 140 -5.77 16.27 -6.55
C SER A 140 -5.82 15.61 -5.17
N VAL A 141 -5.57 14.30 -5.10
CA VAL A 141 -5.72 13.56 -3.85
C VAL A 141 -4.59 12.55 -3.61
N ILE A 142 -4.13 12.51 -2.36
CA ILE A 142 -3.33 11.41 -1.81
C ILE A 142 -4.21 10.70 -0.77
N ARG A 143 -4.36 9.38 -0.91
CA ARG A 143 -5.19 8.54 -0.03
C ARG A 143 -4.33 7.52 0.70
N SER A 144 -4.67 7.26 1.94
CA SER A 144 -4.15 6.15 2.73
C SER A 144 -5.29 5.41 3.40
N PHE A 145 -5.25 4.09 3.36
CA PHE A 145 -6.22 3.23 4.06
C PHE A 145 -5.54 2.62 5.28
N GLU A 146 -6.21 2.69 6.42
CA GLU A 146 -5.76 2.15 7.69
C GLU A 146 -6.88 1.31 8.31
N ALA A 147 -6.54 0.29 9.10
CA ALA A 147 -7.51 -0.37 9.98
C ALA A 147 -7.57 0.36 11.33
N GLN A 148 -8.76 0.57 11.86
CA GLN A 148 -8.95 0.96 13.26
C GLN A 148 -8.66 -0.22 14.19
N ARG A 149 -8.65 0.00 15.50
CA ARG A 149 -8.37 -1.06 16.50
C ARG A 149 -9.34 -2.23 16.43
N ASP A 150 -10.58 -1.96 16.05
CA ASP A 150 -11.65 -2.94 15.84
C ASP A 150 -11.65 -3.54 14.42
N GLY A 151 -10.65 -3.26 13.62
CA GLY A 151 -10.47 -3.76 12.26
C GLY A 151 -11.18 -2.96 11.16
N PHE A 152 -12.08 -2.02 11.46
CA PHE A 152 -12.81 -1.26 10.46
C PHE A 152 -11.91 -0.37 9.59
N PRO A 153 -12.25 -0.14 8.31
CA PRO A 153 -11.48 0.74 7.44
C PRO A 153 -11.59 2.20 7.89
N HIS A 154 -10.46 2.88 7.82
CA HIS A 154 -10.28 4.29 8.10
C HIS A 154 -9.53 4.90 6.93
N ILE A 155 -10.10 5.92 6.29
CA ILE A 155 -9.55 6.48 5.07
C ILE A 155 -9.04 7.89 5.35
N HIS A 156 -7.75 8.11 5.11
CA HIS A 156 -7.13 9.42 5.22
C HIS A 156 -6.90 9.99 3.83
N LEU A 157 -7.37 11.21 3.62
CA LEU A 157 -7.30 11.93 2.35
C LEU A 157 -6.58 13.25 2.56
N LEU A 158 -5.53 13.52 1.79
CA LEU A 158 -5.03 14.87 1.57
C LEU A 158 -5.59 15.36 0.24
N LEU A 159 -6.42 16.38 0.30
CA LEU A 159 -7.10 16.99 -0.85
C LEU A 159 -6.47 18.33 -1.16
N PHE A 160 -6.14 18.57 -2.42
CA PHE A 160 -5.72 19.86 -2.92
C PHE A 160 -6.73 20.30 -3.99
N PHE A 161 -7.43 21.40 -3.72
CA PHE A 161 -8.44 22.00 -4.56
C PHE A 161 -7.78 23.02 -5.48
N HIS A 162 -8.03 22.91 -6.78
CA HIS A 162 -7.41 23.80 -7.77
C HIS A 162 -8.25 25.08 -7.99
N GLU A 163 -9.54 25.02 -7.72
CA GLU A 163 -10.51 26.07 -8.07
C GLU A 163 -11.31 26.58 -6.87
N TYR A 164 -11.03 26.07 -5.65
CA TYR A 164 -11.81 26.41 -4.47
C TYR A 164 -10.94 26.62 -3.24
N GLU A 165 -11.28 27.63 -2.43
CA GLU A 165 -10.66 27.92 -1.15
C GLU A 165 -11.71 27.90 -0.04
N PHE A 166 -11.36 27.31 1.09
CA PHE A 166 -12.19 27.23 2.28
C PHE A 166 -11.75 28.27 3.29
N GLU A 167 -12.71 28.96 3.92
CA GLU A 167 -12.42 29.76 5.09
C GLU A 167 -12.05 28.88 6.28
N ALA A 168 -10.87 29.14 6.84
CA ALA A 168 -10.31 28.38 7.95
C ALA A 168 -10.24 29.22 9.22
N PHE A 169 -10.49 28.57 10.36
CA PHE A 169 -10.40 29.14 11.68
C PHE A 169 -9.77 28.18 12.67
N TYR A 170 -9.19 28.71 13.73
CA TYR A 170 -8.56 27.88 14.75
C TYR A 170 -9.53 27.58 15.90
N TYR A 171 -9.78 26.31 16.17
CA TYR A 171 -10.66 25.87 17.24
C TYR A 171 -10.24 24.50 17.79
N GLY A 172 -10.24 24.36 19.12
CA GLY A 172 -9.93 23.09 19.78
C GLY A 172 -8.54 22.54 19.46
N GLY A 173 -7.54 23.39 19.32
CA GLY A 173 -6.17 23.00 19.03
C GLY A 173 -5.87 22.67 17.55
N ARG A 174 -6.86 22.87 16.64
CA ARG A 174 -6.74 22.52 15.23
C ARG A 174 -7.34 23.59 14.33
N TRP A 175 -6.83 23.67 13.10
CA TRP A 175 -7.44 24.47 12.05
C TRP A 175 -8.63 23.72 11.46
N ARG A 176 -9.80 24.38 11.43
CA ARG A 176 -11.09 23.87 10.94
C ARG A 176 -11.56 24.71 9.76
N ILE A 177 -12.59 24.27 9.06
CA ILE A 177 -13.25 25.03 7.99
C ILE A 177 -14.71 25.32 8.36
N HIS A 178 -15.27 26.43 7.88
CA HIS A 178 -16.67 26.78 8.09
C HIS A 178 -17.60 25.82 7.33
N ASP A 179 -17.24 25.44 6.10
CA ASP A 179 -18.04 24.58 5.22
C ASP A 179 -17.93 23.08 5.56
N LYS A 180 -17.55 22.72 6.79
CA LYS A 180 -17.40 21.33 7.24
C LYS A 180 -18.66 20.50 6.94
N GLY A 181 -19.86 21.05 7.18
CA GLY A 181 -21.14 20.37 6.93
C GLY A 181 -21.34 19.98 5.48
N GLU A 182 -20.86 20.78 4.53
CA GLU A 182 -20.94 20.43 3.10
C GLU A 182 -20.06 19.21 2.76
N VAL A 183 -18.91 19.09 3.39
CA VAL A 183 -18.00 17.94 3.21
C VAL A 183 -18.59 16.70 3.88
N GLU A 184 -19.10 16.82 5.11
CA GLU A 184 -19.72 15.74 5.87
C GLU A 184 -20.94 15.15 5.16
N ALA A 185 -21.78 15.98 4.57
CA ALA A 185 -22.97 15.53 3.83
C ALA A 185 -22.68 14.63 2.64
N LYS A 186 -21.42 14.56 2.18
CA LYS A 186 -21.00 13.70 1.07
C LYS A 186 -20.54 12.32 1.50
N TRP A 187 -20.47 12.06 2.81
CA TRP A 187 -20.10 10.78 3.40
C TRP A 187 -21.22 10.23 4.29
N PRO A 188 -22.25 9.58 3.71
CA PRO A 188 -23.40 9.09 4.48
C PRO A 188 -23.11 7.80 5.26
N TRP A 189 -21.92 7.23 5.16
CA TRP A 189 -21.57 5.93 5.76
C TRP A 189 -20.92 6.03 7.14
N GLY A 190 -20.77 7.25 7.69
CA GLY A 190 -20.17 7.41 9.01
C GLY A 190 -19.68 8.82 9.31
N PHE A 191 -18.61 8.93 10.07
CA PHE A 191 -18.09 10.20 10.55
C PHE A 191 -17.00 10.75 9.62
N VAL A 192 -16.95 12.09 9.56
CA VAL A 192 -15.92 12.84 8.82
C VAL A 192 -15.21 13.80 9.77
N ASP A 193 -13.88 13.72 9.85
CA ASP A 193 -13.06 14.78 10.43
C ASP A 193 -12.40 15.58 9.30
N VAL A 194 -12.52 16.91 9.36
CA VAL A 194 -11.96 17.82 8.35
C VAL A 194 -11.04 18.79 9.05
N GLN A 195 -9.82 18.89 8.55
CA GLN A 195 -8.81 19.83 9.04
C GLN A 195 -8.28 20.67 7.88
N ALA A 196 -8.22 21.97 8.09
CA ALA A 196 -7.52 22.88 7.19
C ALA A 196 -6.01 22.68 7.32
N VAL A 197 -5.32 22.66 6.20
CA VAL A 197 -3.87 22.44 6.14
C VAL A 197 -3.18 23.71 5.66
N SER A 198 -2.16 24.14 6.40
CA SER A 198 -1.46 25.42 6.18
C SER A 198 -0.47 25.39 5.01
N SER A 199 0.07 24.23 4.69
CA SER A 199 0.97 24.06 3.55
C SER A 199 0.92 22.63 2.99
N LEU A 200 1.20 22.51 1.70
CA LEU A 200 1.20 21.23 1.02
C LEU A 200 2.22 20.25 1.65
N ARG A 201 3.40 20.73 2.00
CA ARG A 201 4.45 19.93 2.65
C ARG A 201 3.99 19.41 4.01
N SER A 202 3.35 20.25 4.83
CA SER A 202 2.82 19.82 6.14
C SER A 202 1.73 18.75 5.96
N GLY A 203 0.82 18.92 5.00
CA GLY A 203 -0.20 17.94 4.66
C GLY A 203 0.40 16.61 4.19
N ILE A 204 1.37 16.66 3.30
CA ILE A 204 2.08 15.45 2.81
C ILE A 204 2.82 14.76 3.96
N SER A 205 3.55 15.50 4.80
CA SER A 205 4.24 14.94 5.96
C SER A 205 3.26 14.23 6.90
N TYR A 206 2.06 14.78 7.06
CA TYR A 206 1.00 14.17 7.86
C TYR A 206 0.48 12.87 7.23
N VAL A 207 0.20 12.86 5.93
CA VAL A 207 -0.22 11.63 5.22
C VAL A 207 0.90 10.59 5.21
N VAL A 208 2.13 11.02 4.96
CA VAL A 208 3.31 10.13 4.95
C VAL A 208 3.51 9.44 6.31
N LYS A 209 3.12 10.06 7.42
CA LYS A 209 3.09 9.41 8.73
C LYS A 209 2.21 8.15 8.73
N TYR A 210 1.04 8.20 8.08
CA TYR A 210 0.17 7.02 7.93
C TYR A 210 0.73 6.03 6.91
N LEU A 211 1.30 6.55 5.82
CA LEU A 211 1.97 5.72 4.83
C LEU A 211 3.17 4.98 5.43
N ASN A 212 3.96 5.62 6.28
CA ASN A 212 5.11 5.00 6.93
C ASN A 212 4.73 3.77 7.76
N LYS A 213 3.57 3.78 8.39
CA LYS A 213 3.07 2.61 9.13
C LYS A 213 2.87 1.38 8.24
N VAL A 214 2.45 1.57 6.98
CA VAL A 214 2.27 0.47 6.02
C VAL A 214 3.53 0.16 5.20
N HIS A 215 4.64 0.90 5.43
CA HIS A 215 5.92 0.68 4.77
C HIS A 215 6.90 -0.18 5.56
N LEU A 216 6.60 -0.45 6.81
CA LEU A 216 7.42 -1.33 7.62
C LEU A 216 7.13 -2.80 7.26
N SER A 217 8.12 -3.64 7.39
CA SER A 217 7.89 -5.08 7.45
C SER A 217 7.26 -5.45 8.80
N ILE A 218 6.65 -6.63 8.90
CA ILE A 218 6.13 -7.12 10.18
C ILE A 218 7.24 -7.20 11.24
N VAL A 219 8.46 -7.52 10.82
CA VAL A 219 9.61 -7.58 11.73
C VAL A 219 9.97 -6.18 12.27
N GLU A 220 9.98 -5.17 11.38
CA GLU A 220 10.23 -3.76 11.78
C GLU A 220 9.06 -3.18 12.61
N ALA A 221 7.83 -3.65 12.38
CA ALA A 221 6.66 -3.25 13.14
C ALA A 221 6.72 -3.68 14.61
N GLY A 222 7.37 -4.80 14.86
CA GLY A 222 7.50 -5.35 16.21
C GLY A 222 6.16 -5.49 16.91
N SER A 223 5.98 -4.74 18.00
CA SER A 223 4.76 -4.74 18.82
C SER A 223 3.65 -3.78 18.36
N ASP A 224 3.80 -3.04 17.25
CA ASP A 224 2.73 -2.15 16.74
C ASP A 224 1.59 -2.99 16.13
N SER A 225 0.70 -3.47 17.01
CA SER A 225 -0.46 -4.29 16.67
C SER A 225 -1.37 -3.61 15.64
N LYS A 226 -1.52 -2.28 15.71
CA LYS A 226 -2.37 -1.51 14.78
C LYS A 226 -1.81 -1.53 13.36
N MET A 227 -0.50 -1.49 13.22
CA MET A 227 0.14 -1.55 11.92
C MET A 227 0.02 -2.94 11.31
N VAL A 228 0.25 -4.00 12.08
CA VAL A 228 0.10 -5.39 11.63
C VAL A 228 -1.34 -5.65 11.21
N LEU A 229 -2.31 -5.19 12.01
CA LEU A 229 -3.74 -5.25 11.69
C LEU A 229 -4.04 -4.55 10.34
N THR A 230 -3.53 -3.34 10.14
CA THR A 230 -3.72 -2.61 8.87
C THR A 230 -3.17 -3.38 7.67
N LEU A 231 -1.96 -3.93 7.77
CA LEU A 231 -1.36 -4.73 6.69
C LEU A 231 -2.16 -6.00 6.40
N ALA A 232 -2.67 -6.66 7.46
CA ALA A 232 -3.52 -7.83 7.34
C ALA A 232 -4.81 -7.51 6.58
N MET A 233 -5.57 -6.52 7.05
CA MET A 233 -6.86 -6.14 6.45
C MET A 233 -6.69 -5.70 4.99
N LEU A 234 -5.70 -4.85 4.68
CA LEU A 234 -5.39 -4.45 3.32
C LEU A 234 -5.06 -5.65 2.39
N SER A 235 -4.42 -6.69 2.93
CA SER A 235 -4.03 -7.87 2.15
C SER A 235 -5.19 -8.82 1.93
N ILE A 236 -5.95 -9.07 2.98
CA ILE A 236 -7.11 -9.95 2.98
C ILE A 236 -8.19 -9.40 2.05
N PHE A 237 -8.54 -8.13 2.19
CA PHE A 237 -9.57 -7.47 1.38
C PHE A 237 -9.05 -6.87 0.06
N ARG A 238 -7.81 -7.19 -0.34
CA ARG A 238 -7.19 -6.76 -1.62
C ARG A 238 -7.19 -5.25 -1.84
N LYS A 239 -7.11 -4.46 -0.77
CA LYS A 239 -7.09 -3.00 -0.90
C LYS A 239 -5.67 -2.48 -1.07
N ARG A 240 -5.54 -1.38 -1.78
CA ARG A 240 -4.25 -0.66 -1.88
C ARG A 240 -3.96 0.04 -0.55
N ALA A 241 -2.70 0.06 -0.12
CA ALA A 241 -2.32 0.81 1.06
C ALA A 241 -2.48 2.32 0.87
N PHE A 242 -2.26 2.78 -0.38
CA PHE A 242 -2.43 4.18 -0.77
C PHE A 242 -2.72 4.30 -2.26
N SER A 243 -3.27 5.45 -2.64
CA SER A 243 -3.38 5.87 -4.05
C SER A 243 -3.17 7.37 -4.19
N ILE A 244 -2.78 7.78 -5.38
CA ILE A 244 -2.48 9.17 -5.70
C ILE A 244 -3.09 9.50 -7.06
N SER A 245 -3.75 10.64 -7.14
CA SER A 245 -4.41 11.09 -8.37
C SER A 245 -4.30 12.60 -8.55
N GLY A 246 -4.71 13.09 -9.73
CA GLY A 246 -4.57 14.49 -10.10
C GLY A 246 -3.12 14.87 -10.37
N SER A 247 -2.76 16.12 -10.15
CA SER A 247 -1.42 16.67 -10.36
C SER A 247 -0.33 15.96 -9.56
N PHE A 248 -0.68 15.32 -8.44
CA PHE A 248 0.27 14.54 -7.63
C PHE A 248 0.84 13.31 -8.33
N LYS A 249 0.23 12.81 -9.42
CA LYS A 249 0.74 11.65 -10.17
C LYS A 249 2.11 11.89 -10.80
N SER A 250 2.38 13.11 -11.24
CA SER A 250 3.65 13.48 -11.87
C SER A 250 4.84 13.45 -10.90
N ILE A 251 4.55 13.57 -9.60
CA ILE A 251 5.55 13.65 -8.53
C ILE A 251 6.09 12.28 -8.16
N ILE A 252 5.30 11.22 -8.37
CA ILE A 252 5.71 9.87 -8.01
C ILE A 252 6.45 9.22 -9.17
N GLY A 253 7.70 8.86 -8.92
CA GLY A 253 8.49 8.07 -9.84
C GLY A 253 7.83 6.74 -10.20
N LYS A 254 7.94 6.31 -11.45
CA LYS A 254 7.49 4.98 -11.87
C LYS A 254 8.21 3.91 -11.04
N PRO A 255 7.52 2.90 -10.51
CA PRO A 255 8.18 1.84 -9.75
C PRO A 255 9.23 1.17 -10.63
N ALA A 256 10.41 0.94 -10.05
CA ALA A 256 11.46 0.20 -10.74
C ALA A 256 10.94 -1.22 -11.05
N LYS A 257 10.70 -1.51 -12.33
CA LYS A 257 10.23 -2.83 -12.80
C LYS A 257 11.31 -3.91 -12.74
N ARG A 258 12.57 -3.57 -12.40
CA ARG A 258 13.70 -4.49 -12.50
C ARG A 258 13.88 -5.29 -11.21
N LEU A 259 13.43 -6.54 -11.24
CA LEU A 259 13.75 -7.54 -10.22
C LEU A 259 15.16 -8.12 -10.40
N LEU A 260 15.72 -8.00 -11.60
CA LEU A 260 16.95 -8.65 -12.03
C LEU A 260 17.88 -7.63 -12.68
N VAL A 261 19.17 -7.74 -12.38
CA VAL A 261 20.19 -6.90 -13.01
C VAL A 261 20.35 -7.34 -14.47
N GLN A 262 20.13 -6.45 -15.42
CA GLN A 262 20.44 -6.70 -16.83
C GLN A 262 21.81 -6.10 -17.17
N GLN A 263 22.63 -6.87 -17.82
CA GLN A 263 23.83 -6.42 -18.52
C GLN A 263 23.46 -6.18 -19.98
N PHE A 264 24.02 -5.14 -20.56
CA PHE A 264 23.81 -4.77 -21.95
C PHE A 264 25.14 -4.93 -22.69
N ASP A 265 25.07 -5.34 -23.96
CA ASP A 265 26.21 -5.36 -24.88
C ASP A 265 26.53 -3.95 -25.41
N LEU A 266 27.52 -3.88 -26.28
CA LEU A 266 27.95 -2.61 -26.92
C LEU A 266 26.86 -1.96 -27.80
N LEU A 267 25.87 -2.74 -28.24
CA LEU A 267 24.73 -2.28 -29.04
C LEU A 267 23.51 -1.94 -28.16
N GLY A 268 23.65 -1.95 -26.83
CA GLY A 268 22.57 -1.69 -25.88
C GLY A 268 21.54 -2.82 -25.79
N GLN A 269 21.85 -4.02 -26.30
CA GLN A 269 20.99 -5.19 -26.22
C GLN A 269 21.24 -5.96 -24.91
N PRO A 270 20.18 -6.48 -24.27
CA PRO A 270 20.36 -7.26 -23.04
C PRO A 270 21.14 -8.57 -23.32
N VAL A 271 22.25 -8.75 -22.63
CA VAL A 271 23.10 -9.96 -22.75
C VAL A 271 22.39 -11.23 -22.29
N TYR A 272 21.46 -11.08 -21.34
CA TYR A 272 20.76 -12.22 -20.75
C TYR A 272 19.26 -12.17 -20.99
N ARG A 273 18.67 -13.36 -21.23
CA ARG A 273 17.23 -13.59 -21.16
C ARG A 273 16.88 -14.20 -19.81
N TRP A 274 15.78 -13.74 -19.23
CA TRP A 274 15.30 -14.21 -17.94
C TRP A 274 13.93 -14.86 -18.09
N PHE A 275 13.78 -16.05 -17.54
CA PHE A 275 12.53 -16.81 -17.57
C PHE A 275 12.13 -17.14 -16.13
N LEU A 276 10.93 -16.78 -15.73
CA LEU A 276 10.35 -17.28 -14.47
C LEU A 276 10.01 -18.75 -14.66
N VAL A 277 10.57 -19.61 -13.83
CA VAL A 277 10.48 -21.06 -13.99
C VAL A 277 9.62 -21.70 -12.91
N GLY A 278 9.47 -21.02 -11.76
CA GLY A 278 8.66 -21.53 -10.67
C GLY A 278 8.86 -20.79 -9.36
N PHE A 279 8.32 -21.38 -8.30
CA PHE A 279 8.33 -20.86 -6.95
C PHE A 279 8.85 -21.93 -5.99
N TRP A 280 9.56 -21.47 -4.98
CA TRP A 280 10.01 -22.30 -3.86
C TRP A 280 9.53 -21.68 -2.54
N GLY A 281 9.02 -22.51 -1.62
CA GLY A 281 8.66 -22.09 -0.28
C GLY A 281 9.52 -22.76 0.78
N GLY A 282 9.90 -22.02 1.81
CA GLY A 282 10.76 -22.48 2.90
C GLY A 282 12.12 -21.81 2.94
N ASP A 283 12.99 -22.28 3.81
CA ASP A 283 14.33 -21.74 3.93
C ASP A 283 15.25 -22.25 2.82
N LEU A 284 15.73 -21.32 1.98
CA LEU A 284 16.85 -21.56 1.09
C LEU A 284 18.13 -21.12 1.81
N LYS A 285 19.05 -22.07 2.03
CA LYS A 285 20.37 -21.76 2.59
C LYS A 285 21.23 -20.93 1.64
N VAL A 286 20.81 -20.78 0.38
CA VAL A 286 21.54 -20.08 -0.68
C VAL A 286 20.69 -18.92 -1.18
N ILE A 287 20.85 -17.76 -0.55
CA ILE A 287 20.31 -16.49 -1.03
C ILE A 287 21.37 -15.85 -1.93
N SER A 288 21.02 -15.47 -3.16
CA SER A 288 21.83 -14.70 -4.11
C SER A 288 23.02 -15.36 -4.80
N LYS A 289 23.18 -16.68 -4.77
CA LYS A 289 24.14 -17.39 -5.64
C LYS A 289 23.47 -17.95 -6.88
N ASP A 290 24.20 -18.03 -7.97
CA ASP A 290 23.74 -18.79 -9.14
C ASP A 290 23.63 -20.25 -8.72
N LEU A 291 22.41 -20.79 -8.80
CA LEU A 291 22.15 -22.21 -8.47
C LEU A 291 22.67 -23.08 -9.61
N SER A 292 23.36 -24.18 -9.26
CA SER A 292 23.67 -25.19 -10.24
C SER A 292 22.42 -25.90 -10.75
N TYR A 293 22.50 -26.52 -11.93
CA TYR A 293 21.37 -27.26 -12.51
C TYR A 293 20.88 -28.39 -11.59
N LEU A 294 21.77 -29.06 -10.86
CA LEU A 294 21.42 -30.10 -9.91
C LEU A 294 20.67 -29.58 -8.68
N GLU A 295 21.07 -28.41 -8.14
CA GLU A 295 20.38 -27.76 -7.04
C GLU A 295 18.98 -27.31 -7.47
N PHE A 296 18.84 -26.81 -8.69
CA PHE A 296 17.55 -26.49 -9.27
C PHE A 296 16.65 -27.72 -9.42
N PHE A 297 17.14 -28.83 -9.86
CA PHE A 297 16.40 -30.09 -10.03
C PHE A 297 15.87 -30.62 -8.69
N LYS A 298 16.68 -30.54 -7.63
CA LYS A 298 16.24 -30.86 -6.25
C LYS A 298 15.14 -29.95 -5.76
N ILE A 299 15.22 -28.66 -6.09
CA ILE A 299 14.19 -27.67 -5.78
C ILE A 299 12.89 -27.98 -6.56
N ARG A 300 12.99 -28.31 -7.85
CA ARG A 300 11.84 -28.61 -8.72
C ARG A 300 11.09 -29.87 -8.32
N SER A 301 11.79 -30.91 -7.92
CA SER A 301 11.19 -32.19 -7.51
C SER A 301 10.43 -32.11 -6.19
N SER A 302 10.68 -31.08 -5.38
CA SER A 302 10.03 -30.82 -4.10
C SER A 302 8.95 -29.72 -4.13
N ALA A 303 8.78 -29.03 -5.28
CA ALA A 303 7.83 -27.92 -5.43
C ALA A 303 6.62 -28.29 -6.30
N SER A 304 5.41 -28.00 -5.83
CA SER A 304 4.21 -27.99 -6.68
C SER A 304 4.18 -26.73 -7.54
N PHE A 305 4.22 -26.90 -8.86
CA PHE A 305 4.11 -25.80 -9.83
C PHE A 305 2.71 -25.20 -9.86
N ASN A 306 2.61 -23.87 -9.78
CA ASN A 306 1.39 -23.13 -10.04
C ASN A 306 1.74 -21.84 -10.79
N GLU A 307 1.60 -21.84 -12.13
CA GLU A 307 2.08 -20.79 -13.04
C GLU A 307 1.30 -19.47 -12.99
N ASN A 308 0.09 -19.44 -12.43
CA ASN A 308 -0.87 -18.36 -12.65
C ASN A 308 -0.99 -17.29 -11.54
N ARG A 309 -0.05 -17.17 -10.59
CA ARG A 309 -0.32 -16.36 -9.38
C ARG A 309 0.24 -14.94 -9.33
N TYR A 310 1.07 -14.48 -10.27
CA TYR A 310 1.79 -13.21 -10.12
C TYR A 310 1.90 -12.35 -11.38
N LEU A 311 0.96 -12.47 -12.30
CA LEU A 311 0.84 -11.61 -13.49
C LEU A 311 -0.17 -10.46 -13.29
N CYS A 312 -0.18 -9.80 -12.10
CA CYS A 312 -0.90 -8.53 -11.90
C CYS A 312 -0.03 -7.52 -11.18
#